data_2d05dfa2815021180a75b550ea091559
#
_entry.id   2d05dfa2815021180a75b550ea091559
#
_cell.length_a   1.000
_cell.length_b   1.000
_cell.length_c   1.000
_cell.angle_alpha   90.00
_cell.angle_beta   90.00
_cell.angle_gamma   90.00
#
_symmetry.space_group_name_H-M   'P 1'
#
loop_
_entity.id
_entity.type
_entity.pdbx_description
1 polymer ?
#
loop_
_entity_poly.entity_id
_entity_poly.type
_entity_poly.pdbx_seq_one_letter_code
_entity_poly.pdbx_strand_id
1 'polypeptide(L)'
;MKKTLLATLITMTSFSAFAGTSASALEASHQPFSSIEPINSSSWDINPVDYGMTPEQFLEAESLHFMTNMAKREGINGIFHFTTLAKAEDRWVVSPNNDVVYTMIVVDASEGFTLTMPNTGDRYITAQIVSQEHMSTQLMGGGVYEFDGSEFNGSHVAIGIRVGTDGTNADVQYVVDNIQPKMTLEAASNNPVPDYDVDTLLKVRTALMQGYNALPDTFGQMTDNVAKVQDWEKFTYSTAGAWGLSEDQYAMYAPYNPGVNQETCYTATYSQPDVKDFWSITLYNNEKYLMANESNVINSGNVKLNSDNTFTVHFGTKEACSDIDGIKNFALVTEDNWGFLMRAYGADVQAFKQYNMPEIEPAS
;
A
#
# COMPACT_ATOMS: atom_id res chain seq x y z
N MET A 1 30.75 -69.63 -11.18
CA MET A 1 29.57 -68.99 -10.53
C MET A 1 30.01 -67.64 -9.94
N LYS A 2 29.77 -66.54 -10.68
CA LYS A 2 30.05 -65.18 -10.20
C LYS A 2 28.74 -64.56 -9.74
N LYS A 3 28.63 -64.19 -8.44
CA LYS A 3 27.50 -63.47 -7.89
C LYS A 3 27.72 -61.99 -8.10
N THR A 4 26.83 -61.37 -8.86
CA THR A 4 26.79 -59.91 -9.08
C THR A 4 25.95 -59.30 -7.95
N LEU A 5 26.54 -58.44 -7.14
CA LEU A 5 25.85 -57.65 -6.12
C LEU A 5 25.28 -56.41 -6.81
N LEU A 6 23.95 -56.27 -6.76
CA LEU A 6 23.26 -55.05 -7.24
C LEU A 6 23.19 -54.10 -6.06
N ALA A 7 23.92 -52.98 -6.14
CA ALA A 7 23.85 -51.90 -5.15
C ALA A 7 22.74 -50.93 -5.55
N THR A 8 21.66 -50.91 -4.77
CA THR A 8 20.56 -49.92 -4.93
C THR A 8 21.00 -48.61 -4.30
N LEU A 9 21.21 -47.61 -5.14
CA LEU A 9 21.50 -46.25 -4.71
C LEU A 9 20.18 -45.58 -4.28
N ILE A 10 19.99 -45.40 -2.98
CA ILE A 10 18.89 -44.59 -2.43
C ILE A 10 19.35 -43.12 -2.50
N THR A 11 18.82 -42.36 -3.44
CA THR A 11 18.94 -40.91 -3.46
C THR A 11 18.02 -40.34 -2.38
N MET A 12 18.58 -39.95 -1.26
CA MET A 12 17.89 -39.10 -0.30
C MET A 12 17.79 -37.69 -0.91
N THR A 13 16.60 -37.31 -1.38
CA THR A 13 16.25 -35.94 -1.63
C THR A 13 16.12 -35.24 -0.27
N SER A 14 17.11 -34.45 0.09
CA SER A 14 17.02 -33.54 1.22
C SER A 14 15.94 -32.49 0.91
N PHE A 15 14.76 -32.65 1.53
CA PHE A 15 13.85 -31.51 1.69
C PHE A 15 14.56 -30.51 2.61
N SER A 16 15.00 -29.39 2.05
CA SER A 16 15.36 -28.22 2.85
C SER A 16 14.05 -27.74 3.46
N ALA A 17 13.83 -28.01 4.74
CA ALA A 17 12.79 -27.34 5.51
C ALA A 17 13.14 -25.85 5.48
N PHE A 18 12.31 -25.04 4.82
CA PHE A 18 12.31 -23.61 4.99
C PHE A 18 12.00 -23.36 6.47
N ALA A 19 12.94 -22.77 7.20
CA ALA A 19 12.68 -22.28 8.53
C ALA A 19 11.62 -21.19 8.39
N GLY A 20 10.38 -21.48 8.79
CA GLY A 20 9.32 -20.49 8.90
C GLY A 20 9.79 -19.41 9.87
N THR A 21 9.65 -18.16 9.48
CA THR A 21 9.80 -17.06 10.43
C THR A 21 8.57 -17.11 11.31
N SER A 22 8.71 -17.59 12.55
CA SER A 22 7.59 -17.62 13.49
C SER A 22 7.11 -16.19 13.75
N ALA A 23 5.81 -16.00 13.80
CA ALA A 23 5.16 -14.72 14.03
C ALA A 23 5.39 -14.12 15.43
N SER A 24 6.26 -14.71 16.26
CA SER A 24 6.57 -14.25 17.62
C SER A 24 7.05 -12.77 17.70
N ALA A 25 7.42 -12.16 16.58
CA ALA A 25 7.70 -10.73 16.50
C ALA A 25 6.44 -9.83 16.53
N LEU A 26 5.24 -10.41 16.38
CA LEU A 26 3.95 -9.69 16.33
C LEU A 26 3.16 -9.77 17.66
N GLU A 27 3.68 -10.44 18.68
CA GLU A 27 2.99 -10.70 19.97
C GLU A 27 2.41 -9.45 20.66
N ALA A 28 2.87 -8.25 20.33
CA ALA A 28 2.41 -7.00 20.92
C ALA A 28 1.63 -6.11 19.96
N SER A 29 1.42 -6.54 18.72
CA SER A 29 0.75 -5.76 17.69
C SER A 29 -0.76 -6.00 17.69
N HIS A 30 -1.51 -5.10 17.06
CA HIS A 30 -2.95 -5.23 16.80
C HIS A 30 -3.83 -5.46 18.06
N GLN A 31 -3.50 -4.82 19.18
CA GLN A 31 -4.33 -4.88 20.38
C GLN A 31 -5.69 -4.20 20.15
N PRO A 32 -6.78 -4.70 20.84
CA PRO A 32 -8.10 -4.13 20.70
C PRO A 32 -8.21 -2.74 21.35
N PHE A 33 -9.16 -1.92 20.92
CA PHE A 33 -9.45 -0.64 21.57
C PHE A 33 -9.79 -0.77 23.05
N SER A 34 -10.33 -1.91 23.48
CA SER A 34 -10.60 -2.19 24.91
C SER A 34 -9.33 -2.25 25.78
N SER A 35 -8.14 -2.29 25.20
CA SER A 35 -6.86 -2.26 25.91
C SER A 35 -6.37 -0.84 26.24
N ILE A 36 -7.04 0.19 25.75
CA ILE A 36 -6.73 1.59 26.01
C ILE A 36 -7.92 2.31 26.61
N GLU A 37 -7.70 3.50 27.18
CA GLU A 37 -8.81 4.38 27.58
C GLU A 37 -9.59 4.83 26.33
N PRO A 38 -10.94 5.03 26.44
CA PRO A 38 -11.74 5.51 25.33
C PRO A 38 -11.19 6.79 24.72
N ILE A 39 -11.18 6.86 23.40
CA ILE A 39 -10.63 7.98 22.65
C ILE A 39 -11.53 9.21 22.87
N ASN A 40 -10.98 10.27 23.45
CA ASN A 40 -11.70 11.51 23.67
C ASN A 40 -11.60 12.44 22.48
N SER A 41 -12.64 12.51 21.67
CA SER A 41 -12.72 13.35 20.46
C SER A 41 -13.41 14.70 20.69
N SER A 42 -13.73 15.08 21.92
CA SER A 42 -14.53 16.29 22.21
C SER A 42 -13.88 17.62 21.82
N SER A 43 -12.56 17.62 21.62
CA SER A 43 -11.79 18.81 21.20
C SER A 43 -11.35 18.77 19.73
N TRP A 44 -11.75 17.75 18.95
CA TRP A 44 -11.36 17.64 17.57
C TRP A 44 -12.10 18.66 16.70
N ASP A 45 -11.46 19.12 15.65
CA ASP A 45 -12.07 20.04 14.68
C ASP A 45 -13.31 19.42 14.04
N ILE A 46 -13.28 18.11 13.76
CA ILE A 46 -14.43 17.33 13.28
C ILE A 46 -14.59 16.11 14.18
N ASN A 47 -15.56 16.20 15.08
CA ASN A 47 -15.84 15.13 16.02
C ASN A 47 -16.76 14.07 15.38
N PRO A 48 -16.33 12.81 15.20
CA PRO A 48 -17.16 11.75 14.60
C PRO A 48 -18.44 11.46 15.38
N VAL A 49 -18.47 11.72 16.71
CA VAL A 49 -19.65 11.55 17.56
C VAL A 49 -20.83 12.42 17.11
N ASP A 50 -20.57 13.62 16.60
CA ASP A 50 -21.61 14.53 16.07
C ASP A 50 -22.32 13.96 14.82
N TYR A 51 -21.72 12.95 14.21
CA TYR A 51 -22.22 12.27 13.00
C TYR A 51 -22.72 10.85 13.28
N GLY A 52 -22.55 10.35 14.52
CA GLY A 52 -23.21 9.13 15.01
C GLY A 52 -22.29 7.94 15.32
N MET A 53 -20.96 8.11 15.32
CA MET A 53 -19.99 7.07 15.73
C MET A 53 -18.93 7.65 16.65
N THR A 54 -18.43 6.85 17.61
CA THR A 54 -17.17 7.18 18.30
C THR A 54 -15.99 6.99 17.34
N PRO A 55 -14.80 7.52 17.64
CA PRO A 55 -13.61 7.26 16.84
C PRO A 55 -13.35 5.76 16.62
N GLU A 56 -13.43 4.95 17.68
CA GLU A 56 -13.21 3.51 17.64
C GLU A 56 -14.22 2.82 16.71
N GLN A 57 -15.52 3.17 16.86
CA GLN A 57 -16.57 2.63 15.99
C GLN A 57 -16.36 2.98 14.52
N PHE A 58 -15.89 4.20 14.25
CA PHE A 58 -15.59 4.60 12.89
C PHE A 58 -14.40 3.81 12.31
N LEU A 59 -13.30 3.69 13.06
CA LEU A 59 -12.08 2.97 12.61
C LEU A 59 -12.38 1.51 12.31
N GLU A 60 -13.12 0.83 13.21
CA GLU A 60 -13.55 -0.55 12.98
C GLU A 60 -14.51 -0.66 11.79
N ALA A 61 -15.53 0.18 11.71
CA ALA A 61 -16.51 0.14 10.63
C ALA A 61 -15.87 0.42 9.26
N GLU A 62 -14.88 1.33 9.18
CA GLU A 62 -14.14 1.63 7.97
C GLU A 62 -13.33 0.42 7.49
N SER A 63 -12.65 -0.27 8.41
CA SER A 63 -11.91 -1.49 8.12
C SER A 63 -12.83 -2.64 7.70
N LEU A 64 -13.94 -2.84 8.41
CA LEU A 64 -14.96 -3.84 8.06
C LEU A 64 -15.59 -3.54 6.68
N HIS A 65 -15.78 -2.27 6.35
CA HIS A 65 -16.30 -1.85 5.05
C HIS A 65 -15.34 -2.23 3.92
N PHE A 66 -14.04 -1.97 4.10
CA PHE A 66 -13.02 -2.39 3.16
C PHE A 66 -13.01 -3.92 2.99
N MET A 67 -12.96 -4.66 4.11
CA MET A 67 -12.94 -6.12 4.12
C MET A 67 -14.18 -6.72 3.45
N THR A 68 -15.38 -6.20 3.78
CA THR A 68 -16.65 -6.64 3.16
C THR A 68 -16.65 -6.44 1.66
N ASN A 69 -16.18 -5.29 1.18
CA ASN A 69 -16.12 -5.01 -0.26
C ASN A 69 -15.09 -5.88 -0.98
N MET A 70 -13.96 -6.14 -0.34
CA MET A 70 -12.92 -6.98 -0.92
C MET A 70 -13.32 -8.47 -0.93
N ALA A 71 -13.96 -8.95 0.13
CA ALA A 71 -14.47 -10.32 0.22
C ALA A 71 -15.56 -10.66 -0.82
N LYS A 72 -16.22 -9.67 -1.43
CA LYS A 72 -17.17 -9.91 -2.54
C LYS A 72 -16.52 -10.51 -3.79
N ARG A 73 -15.17 -10.48 -3.89
CA ARG A 73 -14.43 -10.99 -5.05
C ARG A 73 -14.20 -12.50 -4.98
N GLU A 74 -13.56 -12.97 -3.91
CA GLU A 74 -13.17 -14.40 -3.74
C GLU A 74 -13.64 -15.00 -2.40
N GLY A 75 -14.44 -14.27 -1.63
CA GLY A 75 -14.89 -14.70 -0.31
C GLY A 75 -13.87 -14.45 0.80
N ILE A 76 -14.24 -14.88 2.01
CA ILE A 76 -13.32 -14.92 3.15
C ILE A 76 -12.30 -16.03 2.90
N ASN A 77 -11.04 -15.80 3.23
CA ASN A 77 -9.88 -16.66 2.98
C ASN A 77 -9.58 -16.92 1.50
N GLY A 78 -10.34 -16.30 0.58
CA GLY A 78 -10.07 -16.36 -0.85
C GLY A 78 -8.96 -15.40 -1.26
N ILE A 79 -8.11 -15.83 -2.20
CA ILE A 79 -7.00 -15.02 -2.71
C ILE A 79 -7.44 -14.35 -4.02
N PHE A 80 -7.57 -13.03 -4.01
CA PHE A 80 -7.87 -12.25 -5.19
C PHE A 80 -6.61 -11.63 -5.79
N HIS A 81 -6.25 -12.05 -7.00
CA HIS A 81 -5.12 -11.50 -7.74
C HIS A 81 -5.56 -10.43 -8.73
N PHE A 82 -4.99 -9.23 -8.62
CA PHE A 82 -5.01 -8.29 -9.73
C PHE A 82 -3.99 -8.77 -10.79
N THR A 83 -4.40 -8.83 -12.02
CA THR A 83 -3.57 -9.34 -13.13
C THR A 83 -3.02 -8.23 -14.04
N THR A 84 -3.24 -6.99 -13.65
CA THR A 84 -2.73 -5.79 -14.34
C THR A 84 -2.30 -4.76 -13.30
N LEU A 85 -1.48 -3.81 -13.71
CA LEU A 85 -1.31 -2.57 -12.97
C LEU A 85 -2.62 -1.80 -12.91
N ALA A 86 -2.74 -0.87 -11.97
CA ALA A 86 -3.89 0.02 -11.89
C ALA A 86 -4.04 0.85 -13.16
N LYS A 87 -5.28 1.08 -13.58
CA LYS A 87 -5.62 1.80 -14.81
C LYS A 87 -6.40 3.08 -14.52
N ALA A 88 -6.41 3.98 -15.49
CA ALA A 88 -7.12 5.25 -15.37
C ALA A 88 -8.64 5.10 -15.17
N GLU A 89 -9.24 4.00 -15.63
CA GLU A 89 -10.66 3.66 -15.43
C GLU A 89 -10.96 3.01 -14.08
N ASP A 90 -9.95 2.58 -13.34
CA ASP A 90 -10.13 1.91 -12.04
C ASP A 90 -10.57 2.90 -10.96
N ARG A 91 -11.56 2.47 -10.14
CA ARG A 91 -12.16 3.28 -9.06
C ARG A 91 -12.26 2.52 -7.74
N TRP A 92 -11.48 1.42 -7.58
CA TRP A 92 -11.54 0.58 -6.38
C TRP A 92 -10.77 1.16 -5.18
N VAL A 93 -9.81 2.05 -5.45
CA VAL A 93 -9.03 2.79 -4.43
C VAL A 93 -8.57 4.12 -5.01
N VAL A 94 -8.47 5.15 -4.18
CA VAL A 94 -7.87 6.43 -4.55
C VAL A 94 -6.34 6.35 -4.46
N SER A 95 -5.66 7.13 -5.28
CA SER A 95 -4.20 7.16 -5.38
C SER A 95 -3.56 5.76 -5.52
N PRO A 96 -4.06 4.92 -6.47
CA PRO A 96 -3.54 3.58 -6.64
C PRO A 96 -2.04 3.61 -6.97
N ASN A 97 -1.30 2.68 -6.38
CA ASN A 97 0.12 2.51 -6.73
C ASN A 97 0.22 1.80 -8.08
N ASN A 98 1.05 2.30 -8.97
CA ASN A 98 1.27 1.74 -10.30
C ASN A 98 2.68 1.16 -10.49
N ASP A 99 3.40 0.89 -9.39
CA ASP A 99 4.72 0.25 -9.38
C ASP A 99 4.64 -1.25 -9.08
N VAL A 100 3.48 -1.73 -8.58
CA VAL A 100 3.32 -3.08 -8.06
C VAL A 100 2.05 -3.74 -8.60
N VAL A 101 2.08 -5.06 -8.71
CA VAL A 101 0.88 -5.88 -8.89
C VAL A 101 0.37 -6.31 -7.51
N TYR A 102 -0.93 -6.17 -7.30
CA TYR A 102 -1.56 -6.46 -6.02
C TYR A 102 -2.15 -7.87 -5.97
N THR A 103 -2.13 -8.45 -4.78
CA THR A 103 -2.97 -9.56 -4.37
C THR A 103 -3.64 -9.19 -3.06
N MET A 104 -4.96 -9.39 -2.96
CA MET A 104 -5.74 -9.02 -1.77
C MET A 104 -6.42 -10.24 -1.19
N ILE A 105 -6.44 -10.33 0.13
CA ILE A 105 -7.06 -11.41 0.88
C ILE A 105 -7.78 -10.79 2.08
N VAL A 106 -8.97 -11.28 2.39
CA VAL A 106 -9.62 -11.04 3.68
C VAL A 106 -9.61 -12.34 4.44
N VAL A 107 -8.97 -12.36 5.60
CA VAL A 107 -8.77 -13.57 6.39
C VAL A 107 -9.60 -13.52 7.65
N ASP A 108 -10.31 -14.61 7.95
CA ASP A 108 -10.80 -14.87 9.30
C ASP A 108 -9.62 -15.39 10.13
N ALA A 109 -9.05 -14.52 10.95
CA ALA A 109 -7.89 -14.83 11.78
C ALA A 109 -8.26 -15.38 13.16
N SER A 110 -9.55 -15.67 13.43
CA SER A 110 -10.01 -16.04 14.78
C SER A 110 -9.39 -17.31 15.34
N GLU A 111 -9.03 -18.27 14.49
CA GLU A 111 -8.38 -19.53 14.88
C GLU A 111 -6.99 -19.69 14.21
N GLY A 112 -6.43 -18.60 13.72
CA GLY A 112 -5.12 -18.56 13.08
C GLY A 112 -5.13 -18.89 11.59
N PHE A 113 -3.99 -18.61 10.95
CA PHE A 113 -3.78 -18.90 9.54
C PHE A 113 -2.28 -19.00 9.20
N THR A 114 -2.00 -19.61 8.06
CA THR A 114 -0.67 -19.66 7.47
C THR A 114 -0.69 -18.98 6.10
N LEU A 115 0.13 -17.94 5.93
CA LEU A 115 0.35 -17.26 4.65
C LEU A 115 1.69 -17.69 4.07
N THR A 116 1.69 -18.19 2.83
CA THR A 116 2.92 -18.45 2.09
C THR A 116 3.09 -17.43 0.97
N MET A 117 4.23 -16.76 0.97
CA MET A 117 4.68 -15.92 -0.14
C MET A 117 5.92 -16.51 -0.78
N PRO A 118 6.02 -16.58 -2.12
CA PRO A 118 7.19 -17.15 -2.79
C PRO A 118 8.43 -16.28 -2.59
N ASN A 119 9.61 -16.91 -2.55
CA ASN A 119 10.86 -16.18 -2.62
C ASN A 119 11.05 -15.63 -4.04
N THR A 120 11.24 -14.33 -4.15
CA THR A 120 11.37 -13.59 -5.42
C THR A 120 12.78 -13.06 -5.68
N GLY A 121 13.77 -13.48 -4.85
CA GLY A 121 15.14 -12.94 -4.89
C GLY A 121 15.13 -11.45 -4.49
N ASP A 122 15.73 -10.62 -5.32
CA ASP A 122 15.84 -9.17 -5.08
C ASP A 122 14.57 -8.38 -5.47
N ARG A 123 13.54 -9.06 -6.03
CA ARG A 123 12.28 -8.39 -6.39
C ARG A 123 11.50 -8.07 -5.13
N TYR A 124 11.08 -6.81 -5.02
CA TYR A 124 10.23 -6.35 -3.94
C TYR A 124 8.95 -7.19 -3.83
N ILE A 125 8.74 -7.79 -2.68
CA ILE A 125 7.49 -8.46 -2.29
C ILE A 125 7.23 -8.20 -0.83
N THR A 126 6.01 -7.77 -0.51
CA THR A 126 5.58 -7.51 0.87
C THR A 126 4.14 -7.90 1.05
N ALA A 127 3.75 -8.23 2.29
CA ALA A 127 2.35 -8.34 2.68
C ALA A 127 2.07 -7.36 3.82
N GLN A 128 1.18 -6.41 3.58
CA GLN A 128 0.64 -5.54 4.62
C GLN A 128 -0.60 -6.21 5.21
N ILE A 129 -0.64 -6.37 6.52
CA ILE A 129 -1.76 -6.91 7.26
C ILE A 129 -2.39 -5.76 8.05
N VAL A 130 -3.68 -5.53 7.85
CA VAL A 130 -4.45 -4.46 8.52
C VAL A 130 -5.58 -5.10 9.31
N SER A 131 -5.62 -4.83 10.63
CA SER A 131 -6.66 -5.34 11.54
C SER A 131 -7.96 -4.53 11.48
N GLN A 132 -8.97 -4.98 12.21
CA GLN A 132 -10.23 -4.23 12.36
C GLN A 132 -10.02 -2.86 12.99
N GLU A 133 -9.08 -2.73 13.93
CA GLU A 133 -8.72 -1.46 14.57
C GLU A 133 -7.91 -0.52 13.66
N HIS A 134 -7.70 -0.91 12.40
CA HIS A 134 -6.85 -0.23 11.42
C HIS A 134 -5.36 -0.20 11.84
N MET A 135 -4.93 -1.12 12.70
CA MET A 135 -3.50 -1.31 12.96
C MET A 135 -2.87 -2.05 11.79
N SER A 136 -1.66 -1.67 11.43
CA SER A 136 -0.97 -2.17 10.24
C SER A 136 0.38 -2.75 10.60
N THR A 137 0.66 -3.96 10.13
CA THR A 137 2.01 -4.52 10.14
C THR A 137 2.41 -4.97 8.73
N GLN A 138 3.70 -5.10 8.47
CA GLN A 138 4.19 -5.45 7.14
C GLN A 138 5.21 -6.58 7.21
N LEU A 139 4.97 -7.63 6.42
CA LEU A 139 5.90 -8.72 6.19
C LEU A 139 6.76 -8.38 4.98
N MET A 140 8.07 -8.51 5.13
CA MET A 140 9.04 -8.21 4.07
C MET A 140 9.64 -9.49 3.51
N GLY A 141 9.54 -9.66 2.19
CA GLY A 141 10.10 -10.80 1.49
C GLY A 141 9.20 -12.04 1.43
N GLY A 142 9.64 -13.06 0.71
CA GLY A 142 8.98 -14.36 0.64
C GLY A 142 9.26 -15.21 1.88
N GLY A 143 8.31 -16.06 2.25
CA GLY A 143 8.40 -16.94 3.42
C GLY A 143 7.10 -17.68 3.71
N VAL A 144 7.11 -18.49 4.75
CA VAL A 144 5.92 -19.07 5.38
C VAL A 144 5.72 -18.34 6.70
N TYR A 145 4.59 -17.70 6.86
CA TYR A 145 4.22 -16.89 8.01
C TYR A 145 3.03 -17.52 8.71
N GLU A 146 3.22 -17.93 9.95
CA GLU A 146 2.23 -18.63 10.77
C GLU A 146 1.73 -17.68 11.86
N PHE A 147 0.41 -17.60 12.01
CA PHE A 147 -0.30 -16.79 13.00
C PHE A 147 -1.27 -17.69 13.75
N ASP A 148 -1.34 -17.57 15.08
CA ASP A 148 -2.25 -18.36 15.90
C ASP A 148 -3.60 -17.66 16.15
N GLY A 149 -3.74 -16.41 15.69
CA GLY A 149 -4.94 -15.58 15.79
C GLY A 149 -4.91 -14.61 16.99
N SER A 150 -4.10 -14.87 18.00
CA SER A 150 -4.00 -13.98 19.16
C SER A 150 -3.38 -12.61 18.80
N GLU A 151 -2.57 -12.59 17.75
CA GLU A 151 -1.95 -11.37 17.21
C GLU A 151 -2.98 -10.35 16.70
N PHE A 152 -4.18 -10.82 16.34
CA PHE A 152 -5.25 -10.00 15.74
C PHE A 152 -6.53 -10.02 16.57
N ASN A 153 -6.45 -10.35 17.86
CA ASN A 153 -7.58 -10.43 18.79
C ASN A 153 -8.71 -11.37 18.34
N GLY A 154 -8.40 -12.40 17.54
CA GLY A 154 -9.38 -13.30 16.99
C GLY A 154 -10.33 -12.66 15.99
N SER A 155 -9.91 -11.57 15.33
CA SER A 155 -10.71 -10.81 14.39
C SER A 155 -10.35 -11.09 12.92
N HIS A 156 -11.04 -10.43 11.99
CA HIS A 156 -10.67 -10.45 10.58
C HIS A 156 -9.52 -9.49 10.29
N VAL A 157 -8.71 -9.84 9.30
CA VAL A 157 -7.66 -8.97 8.78
C VAL A 157 -7.75 -8.85 7.25
N ALA A 158 -7.36 -7.69 6.74
CA ALA A 158 -7.12 -7.49 5.31
C ALA A 158 -5.63 -7.63 5.04
N ILE A 159 -5.27 -8.44 4.05
CA ILE A 159 -3.88 -8.62 3.62
C ILE A 159 -3.73 -8.09 2.20
N GLY A 160 -2.85 -7.11 2.02
CA GLY A 160 -2.46 -6.57 0.72
C GLY A 160 -1.03 -6.99 0.36
N ILE A 161 -0.87 -7.95 -0.55
CA ILE A 161 0.45 -8.35 -1.05
C ILE A 161 0.80 -7.47 -2.24
N ARG A 162 2.02 -6.92 -2.24
CA ARG A 162 2.57 -6.08 -3.30
C ARG A 162 3.78 -6.76 -3.91
N VAL A 163 3.79 -6.94 -5.22
CA VAL A 163 4.94 -7.45 -5.98
C VAL A 163 5.41 -6.37 -6.94
N GLY A 164 6.64 -5.91 -6.77
CA GLY A 164 7.25 -4.88 -7.61
C GLY A 164 7.40 -5.33 -9.06
N THR A 165 7.22 -4.39 -9.98
CA THR A 165 7.39 -4.59 -11.42
C THR A 165 8.26 -3.48 -12.03
N ASP A 166 8.81 -3.73 -13.22
CA ASP A 166 9.48 -2.70 -14.03
C ASP A 166 8.48 -1.83 -14.84
N GLY A 167 7.17 -2.07 -14.68
CA GLY A 167 6.08 -1.37 -15.36
C GLY A 167 5.80 -1.90 -16.78
N THR A 168 6.57 -2.84 -17.32
CA THR A 168 6.29 -3.43 -18.63
C THR A 168 5.22 -4.51 -18.54
N ASN A 169 4.42 -4.64 -19.61
CA ASN A 169 3.42 -5.72 -19.68
C ASN A 169 4.05 -7.11 -19.57
N ALA A 170 5.27 -7.30 -20.06
CA ALA A 170 5.97 -8.58 -19.99
C ALA A 170 6.35 -8.94 -18.54
N ASP A 171 6.79 -7.96 -17.76
CA ASP A 171 7.14 -8.19 -16.36
C ASP A 171 5.89 -8.35 -15.47
N VAL A 172 4.84 -7.59 -15.72
CA VAL A 172 3.53 -7.78 -15.09
C VAL A 172 3.02 -9.21 -15.36
N GLN A 173 3.08 -9.68 -16.61
CA GLN A 173 2.67 -11.04 -16.97
C GLN A 173 3.55 -12.10 -16.28
N TYR A 174 4.86 -11.83 -16.15
CA TYR A 174 5.76 -12.71 -15.39
C TYR A 174 5.33 -12.86 -13.93
N VAL A 175 4.94 -11.76 -13.27
CA VAL A 175 4.41 -11.80 -11.89
C VAL A 175 3.14 -12.63 -11.81
N VAL A 176 2.21 -12.42 -12.74
CA VAL A 176 0.93 -13.14 -12.82
C VAL A 176 1.12 -14.64 -13.02
N ASP A 177 2.02 -15.05 -13.92
CA ASP A 177 2.19 -16.46 -14.30
C ASP A 177 3.12 -17.23 -13.35
N ASN A 178 4.08 -16.56 -12.71
CA ASN A 178 5.17 -17.24 -12.01
C ASN A 178 5.26 -16.94 -10.51
N ILE A 179 4.68 -15.83 -10.04
CA ILE A 179 4.76 -15.42 -8.64
C ILE A 179 3.41 -15.61 -7.94
N GLN A 180 2.35 -15.00 -8.45
CA GLN A 180 1.02 -15.06 -7.84
C GLN A 180 0.51 -16.50 -7.61
N PRO A 181 0.65 -17.45 -8.54
CA PRO A 181 0.16 -18.82 -8.33
C PRO A 181 0.85 -19.60 -7.22
N LYS A 182 1.94 -19.07 -6.67
CA LYS A 182 2.68 -19.68 -5.55
C LYS A 182 2.31 -19.09 -4.19
N MET A 183 1.45 -18.09 -4.17
CA MET A 183 0.90 -17.53 -2.94
C MET A 183 -0.20 -18.45 -2.45
N THR A 184 -0.15 -18.85 -1.19
CA THR A 184 -1.19 -19.71 -0.58
C THR A 184 -1.59 -19.16 0.78
N LEU A 185 -2.84 -19.44 1.14
CA LEU A 185 -3.39 -19.18 2.47
C LEU A 185 -4.06 -20.44 2.97
N GLU A 186 -3.76 -20.82 4.21
CA GLU A 186 -4.47 -21.85 4.97
C GLU A 186 -5.01 -21.19 6.24
N ALA A 187 -6.32 -21.14 6.42
CA ALA A 187 -6.98 -20.60 7.61
C ALA A 187 -7.81 -21.66 8.31
N ALA A 188 -7.81 -21.63 9.64
CA ALA A 188 -8.49 -22.64 10.45
C ALA A 188 -9.99 -22.35 10.63
N SER A 189 -10.42 -21.11 10.43
CA SER A 189 -11.82 -20.65 10.55
C SER A 189 -12.29 -19.94 9.27
N ASN A 190 -13.60 -19.76 9.11
CA ASN A 190 -14.21 -19.09 7.96
C ASN A 190 -15.54 -18.42 8.34
N ASN A 191 -15.48 -17.54 9.33
CA ASN A 191 -16.64 -16.75 9.74
C ASN A 191 -16.85 -15.54 8.79
N PRO A 192 -18.08 -15.07 8.63
CA PRO A 192 -18.33 -13.85 7.86
C PRO A 192 -17.75 -12.61 8.57
N VAL A 193 -17.41 -11.59 7.78
CA VAL A 193 -17.06 -10.26 8.34
C VAL A 193 -18.24 -9.77 9.19
N PRO A 194 -18.00 -9.24 10.40
CA PRO A 194 -19.05 -8.68 11.24
C PRO A 194 -19.87 -7.59 10.56
N ASP A 195 -21.15 -7.49 10.94
CA ASP A 195 -22.04 -6.43 10.47
C ASP A 195 -21.65 -5.07 11.06
N TYR A 196 -21.84 -4.01 10.32
CA TYR A 196 -21.61 -2.63 10.70
C TYR A 196 -22.65 -1.70 10.07
N ASP A 197 -22.85 -0.51 10.64
CA ASP A 197 -23.79 0.49 10.12
C ASP A 197 -23.17 1.27 8.95
N VAL A 198 -23.48 0.84 7.71
CA VAL A 198 -22.97 1.42 6.47
C VAL A 198 -23.42 2.87 6.27
N ASP A 199 -24.67 3.20 6.60
CA ASP A 199 -25.22 4.53 6.34
C ASP A 199 -24.59 5.56 7.25
N THR A 200 -24.43 5.23 8.54
CA THR A 200 -23.76 6.09 9.51
C THR A 200 -22.26 6.18 9.17
N LEU A 201 -21.60 5.09 8.82
CA LEU A 201 -20.21 5.09 8.40
C LEU A 201 -19.95 6.09 7.25
N LEU A 202 -20.73 6.03 6.17
CA LEU A 202 -20.55 6.92 5.00
C LEU A 202 -20.76 8.39 5.36
N LYS A 203 -21.70 8.67 6.26
CA LYS A 203 -21.94 10.03 6.78
C LYS A 203 -20.73 10.54 7.58
N VAL A 204 -20.21 9.71 8.49
CA VAL A 204 -19.03 10.04 9.31
C VAL A 204 -17.80 10.23 8.43
N ARG A 205 -17.53 9.28 7.51
CA ARG A 205 -16.41 9.38 6.56
C ARG A 205 -16.45 10.69 5.78
N THR A 206 -17.62 11.09 5.26
CA THR A 206 -17.77 12.33 4.50
C THR A 206 -17.38 13.56 5.32
N ALA A 207 -17.72 13.57 6.60
CA ALA A 207 -17.32 14.66 7.49
C ALA A 207 -15.79 14.64 7.74
N LEU A 208 -15.24 13.48 8.14
CA LEU A 208 -13.81 13.33 8.45
C LEU A 208 -12.89 13.57 7.26
N MET A 209 -13.36 13.38 6.02
CA MET A 209 -12.63 13.73 4.80
C MET A 209 -12.25 15.22 4.74
N GLN A 210 -13.02 16.11 5.37
CA GLN A 210 -12.66 17.54 5.45
C GLN A 210 -11.41 17.73 6.34
N GLY A 211 -11.35 17.00 7.48
CA GLY A 211 -10.18 16.98 8.34
C GLY A 211 -8.95 16.39 7.61
N TYR A 212 -9.12 15.26 6.92
CA TYR A 212 -8.05 14.67 6.12
C TYR A 212 -7.48 15.64 5.07
N ASN A 213 -8.34 16.34 4.35
CA ASN A 213 -7.91 17.29 3.32
C ASN A 213 -7.19 18.53 3.91
N ALA A 214 -7.33 18.79 5.19
CA ALA A 214 -6.64 19.87 5.90
C ALA A 214 -5.29 19.41 6.49
N LEU A 215 -4.98 18.11 6.53
CA LEU A 215 -3.72 17.60 7.07
C LEU A 215 -2.54 18.05 6.20
N PRO A 216 -1.45 18.52 6.78
CA PRO A 216 -0.24 18.88 6.04
C PRO A 216 0.49 17.64 5.48
N ASP A 217 0.38 16.52 6.16
CA ASP A 217 0.98 15.23 5.81
C ASP A 217 0.27 14.08 6.57
N THR A 218 0.66 12.85 6.27
CA THR A 218 0.18 11.64 6.97
C THR A 218 1.31 10.93 7.74
N PHE A 219 2.42 11.60 8.01
CA PHE A 219 3.57 10.99 8.67
C PHE A 219 3.25 10.57 10.10
N GLY A 220 3.70 9.37 10.47
CA GLY A 220 3.50 8.79 11.78
C GLY A 220 2.06 8.35 12.09
N GLN A 221 1.19 8.30 11.07
CA GLN A 221 -0.22 7.99 11.29
C GLN A 221 -0.55 6.51 11.22
N MET A 222 0.37 5.67 10.76
CA MET A 222 0.16 4.21 10.80
C MET A 222 1.09 3.58 11.82
N THR A 223 0.54 2.61 12.53
CA THR A 223 1.25 1.85 13.56
C THR A 223 0.66 0.44 13.66
N ASP A 224 1.41 -0.46 14.26
CA ASP A 224 1.04 -1.85 14.51
C ASP A 224 0.26 -2.04 15.83
N ASN A 225 0.08 -0.98 16.65
CA ASN A 225 -0.51 -1.12 17.99
C ASN A 225 -1.25 0.15 18.42
N VAL A 226 -2.47 0.00 18.94
CA VAL A 226 -3.30 1.11 19.43
C VAL A 226 -2.59 1.96 20.50
N ALA A 227 -1.74 1.37 21.32
CA ALA A 227 -0.99 2.09 22.37
C ALA A 227 0.14 2.98 21.80
N LYS A 228 0.51 2.81 20.52
CA LYS A 228 1.54 3.61 19.86
C LYS A 228 0.99 4.82 19.11
N VAL A 229 -0.32 4.92 18.93
CA VAL A 229 -0.95 6.06 18.25
C VAL A 229 -0.70 7.32 19.05
N GLN A 230 -0.01 8.31 18.44
CA GLN A 230 0.37 9.55 19.11
C GLN A 230 -0.70 10.64 18.99
N ASP A 231 -1.49 10.60 17.93
CA ASP A 231 -2.50 11.60 17.58
C ASP A 231 -3.72 10.89 16.98
N TRP A 232 -4.73 10.65 17.80
CA TRP A 232 -5.94 9.95 17.40
C TRP A 232 -6.80 10.74 16.41
N GLU A 233 -6.78 12.07 16.48
CA GLU A 233 -7.51 12.91 15.52
C GLU A 233 -6.93 12.74 14.13
N LYS A 234 -5.62 12.97 13.98
CA LYS A 234 -4.90 12.81 12.73
C LYS A 234 -4.96 11.38 12.20
N PHE A 235 -4.88 10.36 13.09
CA PHE A 235 -5.03 8.94 12.73
C PHE A 235 -6.41 8.66 12.14
N THR A 236 -7.48 9.15 12.80
CA THR A 236 -8.86 8.93 12.35
C THR A 236 -9.14 9.65 11.03
N TYR A 237 -8.66 10.88 10.86
CA TYR A 237 -8.76 11.59 9.58
C TYR A 237 -7.99 10.87 8.45
N SER A 238 -6.79 10.39 8.75
CA SER A 238 -5.98 9.62 7.78
C SER A 238 -6.66 8.31 7.39
N THR A 239 -7.34 7.65 8.31
CA THR A 239 -8.14 6.44 8.01
C THR A 239 -9.28 6.76 7.04
N ALA A 240 -9.98 7.89 7.24
CA ALA A 240 -11.09 8.29 6.36
C ALA A 240 -10.63 8.57 4.91
N GLY A 241 -9.46 9.20 4.74
CA GLY A 241 -8.99 9.64 3.43
C GLY A 241 -7.95 8.74 2.77
N ALA A 242 -7.29 7.87 3.53
CA ALA A 242 -6.18 7.06 3.06
C ALA A 242 -6.08 5.74 3.85
N TRP A 243 -7.17 4.97 3.88
CA TRP A 243 -7.19 3.67 4.53
C TRP A 243 -6.07 2.77 4.02
N GLY A 244 -5.36 2.08 4.93
CA GLY A 244 -4.32 1.10 4.59
C GLY A 244 -2.99 1.73 4.19
N LEU A 245 -2.66 2.95 4.65
CA LEU A 245 -1.29 3.46 4.60
C LEU A 245 -0.33 2.50 5.29
N SER A 246 0.93 2.51 4.86
CA SER A 246 2.01 1.78 5.55
C SER A 246 2.58 2.63 6.69
N GLU A 247 3.20 2.00 7.69
CA GLU A 247 4.04 2.70 8.65
C GLU A 247 5.20 3.41 7.94
N ASP A 248 5.62 4.58 8.45
CA ASP A 248 6.68 5.42 7.84
C ASP A 248 7.96 4.62 7.49
N GLN A 249 8.33 3.64 8.32
CA GLN A 249 9.52 2.80 8.09
C GLN A 249 9.43 1.93 6.83
N TYR A 250 8.23 1.63 6.34
CA TYR A 250 8.01 0.81 5.14
C TYR A 250 7.69 1.65 3.91
N ALA A 251 6.85 2.67 4.07
CA ALA A 251 6.54 3.58 2.97
C ALA A 251 6.13 4.96 3.46
N MET A 252 6.68 5.99 2.86
CA MET A 252 6.33 7.38 3.11
C MET A 252 5.74 8.03 1.87
N TYR A 253 4.90 9.04 2.07
CA TYR A 253 4.08 9.65 1.03
C TYR A 253 4.19 11.17 1.10
N ALA A 254 4.59 11.83 0.00
CA ALA A 254 4.61 13.27 -0.13
C ALA A 254 3.72 13.71 -1.30
N PRO A 255 2.50 14.22 -1.02
CA PRO A 255 1.62 14.73 -2.06
C PRO A 255 2.13 16.09 -2.58
N TYR A 256 1.94 16.31 -3.88
CA TYR A 256 2.20 17.61 -4.52
C TYR A 256 1.04 17.96 -5.45
N ASN A 257 0.41 19.12 -5.21
CA ASN A 257 -0.75 19.58 -5.94
C ASN A 257 -0.51 21.04 -6.37
N PRO A 258 0.08 21.27 -7.54
CA PRO A 258 0.48 22.63 -7.97
C PRO A 258 -0.69 23.54 -8.35
N GLY A 259 -1.88 23.00 -8.61
CA GLY A 259 -3.04 23.78 -8.99
C GLY A 259 -2.92 24.46 -10.36
N VAL A 260 -2.24 23.83 -11.30
CA VAL A 260 -1.96 24.39 -12.63
C VAL A 260 -2.75 23.69 -13.74
N ASN A 261 -2.76 24.30 -14.93
CA ASN A 261 -3.43 23.76 -16.11
C ASN A 261 -2.61 22.67 -16.81
N GLN A 262 -3.22 21.95 -17.75
CA GLN A 262 -2.58 20.93 -18.56
C GLN A 262 -1.94 21.46 -19.86
N GLU A 263 -2.25 22.67 -20.26
CA GLU A 263 -1.88 23.25 -21.57
C GLU A 263 -0.44 23.80 -21.59
N THR A 264 0.18 23.90 -20.40
CA THR A 264 1.57 24.34 -20.25
C THR A 264 2.45 23.11 -19.93
N CYS A 265 3.60 22.98 -20.61
CA CYS A 265 4.62 22.05 -20.19
C CYS A 265 5.35 22.59 -18.96
N TYR A 266 5.34 21.84 -17.86
CA TYR A 266 6.06 22.20 -16.63
C TYR A 266 7.26 21.30 -16.43
N THR A 267 8.23 21.77 -15.68
CA THR A 267 9.42 20.98 -15.33
C THR A 267 9.86 21.23 -13.89
N ALA A 268 10.47 20.24 -13.28
CA ALA A 268 11.22 20.37 -12.04
C ALA A 268 12.35 19.35 -11.99
N THR A 269 13.40 19.68 -11.24
CA THR A 269 14.53 18.78 -10.99
C THR A 269 14.55 18.37 -9.53
N TYR A 270 14.56 17.05 -9.31
CA TYR A 270 14.42 16.40 -8.01
C TYR A 270 15.73 15.72 -7.62
N SER A 271 16.06 15.74 -6.33
CA SER A 271 17.01 14.78 -5.76
C SER A 271 16.34 13.42 -5.61
N GLN A 272 17.08 12.33 -5.74
CA GLN A 272 16.54 11.02 -5.41
C GLN A 272 16.28 10.93 -3.90
N PRO A 273 15.11 10.43 -3.44
CA PRO A 273 14.91 10.08 -2.04
C PRO A 273 15.92 9.02 -1.60
N ASP A 274 16.37 9.10 -0.35
CA ASP A 274 17.21 8.04 0.26
C ASP A 274 16.31 6.88 0.69
N VAL A 275 16.40 5.77 -0.03
CA VAL A 275 15.53 4.59 0.14
C VAL A 275 16.33 3.29 0.05
N LYS A 276 15.90 2.26 0.78
CA LYS A 276 16.44 0.90 0.67
C LYS A 276 15.86 0.13 -0.50
N ASP A 277 14.56 0.33 -0.78
CA ASP A 277 13.84 -0.42 -1.79
C ASP A 277 13.73 0.38 -3.09
N PHE A 278 12.76 1.27 -3.20
CA PHE A 278 12.56 2.11 -4.39
C PHE A 278 11.73 3.36 -4.06
N TRP A 279 11.66 4.28 -5.01
CA TRP A 279 10.78 5.46 -4.95
C TRP A 279 10.02 5.62 -6.26
N SER A 280 8.88 6.32 -6.21
CA SER A 280 8.12 6.69 -7.41
C SER A 280 7.44 8.04 -7.28
N ILE A 281 7.16 8.67 -8.44
CA ILE A 281 6.23 9.77 -8.62
C ILE A 281 5.10 9.24 -9.50
N THR A 282 3.88 9.20 -8.98
CA THR A 282 2.70 8.76 -9.73
C THR A 282 1.72 9.91 -9.86
N LEU A 283 1.21 10.15 -11.08
CA LEU A 283 0.33 11.27 -11.41
C LEU A 283 -1.14 10.91 -11.22
N TYR A 284 -1.90 11.89 -10.72
CA TYR A 284 -3.34 11.76 -10.49
C TYR A 284 -4.08 13.02 -10.91
N ASN A 285 -5.36 12.86 -11.26
CA ASN A 285 -6.27 13.97 -11.42
C ASN A 285 -6.69 14.55 -10.04
N ASN A 286 -7.52 15.57 -10.05
CA ASN A 286 -8.00 16.22 -8.83
C ASN A 286 -8.79 15.27 -7.90
N GLU A 287 -9.42 14.23 -8.44
CA GLU A 287 -10.14 13.19 -7.67
C GLU A 287 -9.22 12.07 -7.16
N LYS A 288 -7.90 12.19 -7.39
CA LYS A 288 -6.88 11.22 -6.98
C LYS A 288 -6.94 9.87 -7.72
N TYR A 289 -7.39 9.87 -8.97
CA TYR A 289 -7.30 8.72 -9.87
C TYR A 289 -6.25 8.94 -10.95
N LEU A 290 -5.71 7.86 -11.50
CA LEU A 290 -4.79 7.93 -12.64
C LEU A 290 -5.49 8.62 -13.82
N MET A 291 -4.78 9.53 -14.49
CA MET A 291 -5.30 10.26 -15.64
C MET A 291 -5.08 9.51 -16.96
N ALA A 292 -4.06 8.67 -17.04
CA ALA A 292 -3.67 7.96 -18.25
C ALA A 292 -3.12 6.58 -17.91
N ASN A 293 -3.12 5.67 -18.88
CA ASN A 293 -2.57 4.32 -18.77
C ASN A 293 -1.10 4.23 -19.25
N GLU A 294 -0.52 5.36 -19.64
CA GLU A 294 0.87 5.47 -20.07
C GLU A 294 1.54 6.70 -19.43
N SER A 295 2.84 6.67 -19.25
CA SER A 295 3.64 7.80 -18.75
C SER A 295 3.06 8.45 -17.48
N ASN A 296 2.43 7.66 -16.62
CA ASN A 296 1.78 8.10 -15.39
C ASN A 296 2.66 7.86 -14.14
N VAL A 297 3.81 7.21 -14.31
CA VAL A 297 4.76 6.92 -13.22
C VAL A 297 6.21 7.11 -13.67
N ILE A 298 6.97 7.79 -12.83
CA ILE A 298 8.44 7.85 -12.89
C ILE A 298 8.94 7.22 -11.59
N ASN A 299 9.82 6.24 -11.67
CA ASN A 299 10.35 5.56 -10.50
C ASN A 299 11.85 5.26 -10.63
N SER A 300 12.46 4.79 -9.56
CA SER A 300 13.89 4.48 -9.53
C SER A 300 14.32 3.42 -10.57
N GLY A 301 13.38 2.60 -11.10
CA GLY A 301 13.64 1.60 -12.13
C GLY A 301 13.61 2.15 -13.55
N ASN A 302 12.83 3.20 -13.83
CA ASN A 302 12.65 3.74 -15.19
C ASN A 302 13.23 5.14 -15.41
N VAL A 303 13.63 5.84 -14.34
CA VAL A 303 14.14 7.20 -14.39
C VAL A 303 15.44 7.34 -15.17
N LYS A 304 15.57 8.44 -15.91
CA LYS A 304 16.83 8.87 -16.56
C LYS A 304 17.45 9.98 -15.72
N LEU A 305 18.59 9.66 -15.10
CA LEU A 305 19.32 10.59 -14.23
C LEU A 305 20.11 11.63 -15.02
N ASN A 306 20.32 12.77 -14.39
CA ASN A 306 21.27 13.80 -14.76
C ASN A 306 22.69 13.39 -14.33
N SER A 307 23.70 14.13 -14.78
CA SER A 307 25.11 13.85 -14.46
C SER A 307 25.46 14.04 -12.97
N ASP A 308 24.65 14.79 -12.23
CA ASP A 308 24.77 15.06 -10.81
C ASP A 308 23.91 14.16 -9.93
N ASN A 309 23.35 13.08 -10.51
CA ASN A 309 22.49 12.10 -9.86
C ASN A 309 21.08 12.64 -9.44
N THR A 310 20.70 13.82 -9.89
CA THR A 310 19.34 14.33 -9.85
C THR A 310 18.52 13.78 -11.03
N PHE A 311 17.20 14.08 -11.06
CA PHE A 311 16.38 13.76 -12.23
C PHE A 311 15.40 14.90 -12.52
N THR A 312 15.30 15.25 -13.81
CA THR A 312 14.37 16.27 -14.28
C THR A 312 13.15 15.59 -14.88
N VAL A 313 11.96 15.99 -14.46
CA VAL A 313 10.69 15.49 -15.00
C VAL A 313 9.98 16.64 -15.71
N HIS A 314 9.39 16.33 -16.87
CA HIS A 314 8.50 17.21 -17.60
C HIS A 314 7.06 16.72 -17.47
N PHE A 315 6.17 17.62 -17.12
CA PHE A 315 4.75 17.37 -16.86
C PHE A 315 3.90 18.15 -17.85
N GLY A 316 3.04 17.50 -18.59
CA GLY A 316 2.16 18.17 -19.53
C GLY A 316 1.47 17.22 -20.49
N THR A 317 0.65 17.76 -21.39
CA THR A 317 0.19 17.00 -22.55
C THR A 317 1.32 16.77 -23.53
N LYS A 318 1.18 15.78 -24.41
CA LYS A 318 2.18 15.55 -25.48
C LYS A 318 2.34 16.78 -26.37
N GLU A 319 1.25 17.51 -26.60
CA GLU A 319 1.24 18.74 -27.39
C GLU A 319 1.95 19.89 -26.66
N ALA A 320 1.61 20.14 -25.41
CA ALA A 320 2.22 21.19 -24.59
C ALA A 320 3.73 21.05 -24.46
N CYS A 321 4.24 19.81 -24.43
CA CYS A 321 5.67 19.53 -24.33
C CYS A 321 6.37 19.24 -25.68
N SER A 322 5.68 19.40 -26.83
CA SER A 322 6.19 19.04 -28.15
C SER A 322 7.43 19.82 -28.59
N ASP A 323 7.52 21.08 -28.15
CA ASP A 323 8.61 21.99 -28.55
C ASP A 323 9.79 21.98 -27.57
N ILE A 324 9.74 21.15 -26.51
CA ILE A 324 10.82 21.01 -25.53
C ILE A 324 11.81 19.94 -25.99
N ASP A 325 13.03 20.34 -26.26
CA ASP A 325 14.10 19.43 -26.67
C ASP A 325 14.69 18.68 -25.47
N GLY A 326 15.09 17.42 -25.71
CA GLY A 326 15.89 16.65 -24.76
C GLY A 326 15.16 16.14 -23.52
N ILE A 327 13.83 16.03 -23.55
CA ILE A 327 13.04 15.45 -22.48
C ILE A 327 13.50 14.02 -22.20
N LYS A 328 13.95 13.75 -20.96
CA LYS A 328 14.40 12.43 -20.51
C LYS A 328 13.31 11.65 -19.76
N ASN A 329 12.58 12.35 -18.87
CA ASN A 329 11.49 11.78 -18.08
C ASN A 329 10.25 12.62 -18.35
N PHE A 330 9.25 11.99 -18.92
CA PHE A 330 7.98 12.62 -19.28
C PHE A 330 6.84 11.99 -18.50
N ALA A 331 6.05 12.83 -17.87
CA ALA A 331 4.86 12.47 -17.11
C ALA A 331 3.63 13.09 -17.77
N LEU A 332 2.74 12.24 -18.29
CA LEU A 332 1.58 12.65 -19.08
C LEU A 332 0.47 13.23 -18.19
N VAL A 333 0.17 14.49 -18.40
CA VAL A 333 -0.95 15.20 -17.80
C VAL A 333 -2.07 15.30 -18.84
N THR A 334 -3.31 15.01 -18.46
CA THR A 334 -4.48 15.08 -19.35
C THR A 334 -5.64 15.89 -18.77
N GLU A 335 -5.52 16.41 -17.56
CA GLU A 335 -6.55 17.18 -16.87
C GLU A 335 -5.94 18.36 -16.10
N ASP A 336 -6.71 19.43 -15.91
CA ASP A 336 -6.32 20.56 -15.07
C ASP A 336 -6.36 20.18 -13.57
N ASN A 337 -5.66 20.96 -12.75
CA ASN A 337 -5.57 20.75 -11.31
C ASN A 337 -5.06 19.35 -10.94
N TRP A 338 -4.18 18.81 -11.77
CA TRP A 338 -3.50 17.55 -11.52
C TRP A 338 -2.53 17.66 -10.34
N GLY A 339 -2.11 16.52 -9.85
CA GLY A 339 -1.06 16.41 -8.85
C GLY A 339 -0.32 15.10 -8.98
N PHE A 340 0.63 14.88 -8.10
CA PHE A 340 1.30 13.59 -7.98
C PHE A 340 1.52 13.22 -6.51
N LEU A 341 1.80 11.97 -6.30
CA LEU A 341 2.26 11.44 -5.01
C LEU A 341 3.66 10.89 -5.19
N MET A 342 4.63 11.47 -4.48
CA MET A 342 5.95 10.86 -4.34
C MET A 342 5.87 9.81 -3.23
N ARG A 343 6.27 8.59 -3.55
CA ARG A 343 6.36 7.47 -2.61
C ARG A 343 7.81 7.08 -2.42
N ALA A 344 8.19 6.80 -1.18
CA ALA A 344 9.52 6.31 -0.83
C ALA A 344 9.38 5.04 0.02
N TYR A 345 9.86 3.92 -0.49
CA TYR A 345 9.77 2.61 0.15
C TYR A 345 11.08 2.26 0.86
N GLY A 346 10.98 1.93 2.15
CA GLY A 346 12.16 1.75 3.00
C GLY A 346 12.99 3.03 3.16
N ALA A 347 12.34 4.19 3.23
CA ALA A 347 12.99 5.49 3.32
C ALA A 347 13.75 5.69 4.63
N ASP A 348 14.83 6.49 4.58
CA ASP A 348 15.27 7.18 5.78
C ASP A 348 14.17 8.16 6.19
N VAL A 349 13.47 7.83 7.29
CA VAL A 349 12.28 8.56 7.75
C VAL A 349 12.60 10.02 8.05
N GLN A 350 13.76 10.30 8.68
CA GLN A 350 14.13 11.66 9.04
C GLN A 350 14.53 12.49 7.82
N ALA A 351 15.26 11.89 6.89
CA ALA A 351 15.63 12.54 5.65
C ALA A 351 14.39 12.83 4.79
N PHE A 352 13.44 11.89 4.68
CA PHE A 352 12.24 12.09 3.88
C PHE A 352 11.28 13.13 4.48
N LYS A 353 11.16 13.22 5.81
CA LYS A 353 10.40 14.30 6.48
C LYS A 353 10.96 15.70 6.19
N GLN A 354 12.23 15.79 5.82
CA GLN A 354 12.90 17.04 5.44
C GLN A 354 13.06 17.17 3.92
N TYR A 355 12.51 16.24 3.14
CA TYR A 355 12.61 16.29 1.69
C TYR A 355 11.92 17.54 1.16
N ASN A 356 12.69 18.41 0.51
CA ASN A 356 12.16 19.61 -0.10
C ASN A 356 11.64 19.28 -1.49
N MET A 357 10.31 19.26 -1.65
CA MET A 357 9.67 19.06 -2.94
C MET A 357 9.88 20.31 -3.80
N PRO A 358 10.61 20.25 -4.93
CA PRO A 358 10.81 21.39 -5.81
C PRO A 358 9.49 21.85 -6.41
N GLU A 359 9.31 23.17 -6.49
CA GLU A 359 8.21 23.76 -7.26
C GLU A 359 8.42 23.52 -8.76
N ILE A 360 7.32 23.27 -9.48
CA ILE A 360 7.37 23.14 -10.93
C ILE A 360 7.37 24.53 -11.58
N GLU A 361 8.10 24.68 -12.69
CA GLU A 361 8.16 25.89 -13.48
C GLU A 361 7.77 25.59 -14.93
N PRO A 362 7.23 26.58 -15.69
CA PRO A 362 7.05 26.41 -17.14
C PRO A 362 8.37 26.03 -17.79
N ALA A 363 8.38 24.95 -18.57
CA ALA A 363 9.55 24.51 -19.34
C ALA A 363 9.83 25.48 -20.48
N SER A 364 11.10 25.73 -20.79
CA SER A 364 11.55 26.68 -21.81
C SER A 364 12.50 26.02 -22.82
#